data_c75b9dc034949fc9a8ae7cdbaf01e0a1
#
_entry.id   c75b9dc034949fc9a8ae7cdbaf01e0a1
#
_cell.length_a   1.000
_cell.length_b   1.000
_cell.length_c   1.000
_cell.angle_alpha   90.00
_cell.angle_beta   90.00
_cell.angle_gamma   90.00
#
_symmetry.space_group_name_H-M   'P 1'
#
loop_
_entity.id
_entity.type
_entity.pdbx_description
1 polymer ?
#
loop_
_entity_poly.entity_id
_entity_poly.type
_entity_poly.pdbx_seq_one_letter_code
_entity_poly.pdbx_strand_id
1 'polypeptide(L)'
;MRILVAPDKFKGSLTAQEVAANIGRAIGSVDPQIEVDLFPIADGGEGTAAILARRLGAESQLTQTVDPIGRPIEAESFVGAGVAILDMSAASGLWRLQAGELDPMQATTFGTGVQIRQLSEANVSRILVGLGGSATTDAGLGMAAAVGYKFYANNGEPISPSPARFSDIAVIEPPPTRCALKLSDCPTSKQYLPAKVERFIRLDRKKGLRHPWLTNLIEISPNW
;
A
#
# COMPACT_ATOMS: atom_id res chain seq x y z
N MET A 1 -4.37 24.55 29.68
CA MET A 1 -4.22 23.09 29.56
C MET A 1 -3.97 22.75 28.11
N ARG A 2 -3.13 21.74 27.79
CA ARG A 2 -2.87 21.31 26.42
C ARG A 2 -3.28 19.85 26.25
N ILE A 3 -4.04 19.54 25.20
CA ILE A 3 -4.57 18.20 24.92
C ILE A 3 -4.10 17.74 23.54
N LEU A 4 -3.49 16.53 23.47
CA LEU A 4 -3.17 15.86 22.22
C LEU A 4 -4.35 14.96 21.81
N VAL A 5 -4.86 15.16 20.60
CA VAL A 5 -5.93 14.36 19.97
C VAL A 5 -5.32 13.54 18.86
N ALA A 6 -5.09 12.25 19.11
CA ALA A 6 -4.38 11.33 18.20
C ALA A 6 -5.24 10.09 17.86
N PRO A 7 -6.39 10.26 17.20
CA PRO A 7 -7.26 9.15 16.82
C PRO A 7 -6.79 8.50 15.53
N ASP A 8 -7.17 7.23 15.36
CA ASP A 8 -7.25 6.56 14.05
C ASP A 8 -8.64 6.78 13.43
N LYS A 9 -8.82 6.32 12.18
CA LYS A 9 -10.10 6.35 11.46
C LYS A 9 -11.18 5.50 12.14
N PHE A 10 -12.44 5.87 11.95
CA PHE A 10 -13.58 5.03 12.25
C PHE A 10 -14.01 4.32 10.98
N LYS A 11 -13.64 3.05 10.83
CA LYS A 11 -13.83 2.25 9.62
C LYS A 11 -15.25 2.38 9.05
N GLY A 12 -15.34 2.75 7.76
CA GLY A 12 -16.61 2.91 7.05
C GLY A 12 -17.42 4.14 7.45
N SER A 13 -16.87 5.06 8.27
CA SER A 13 -17.58 6.24 8.76
C SER A 13 -16.78 7.53 8.62
N LEU A 14 -15.69 7.69 9.35
CA LEU A 14 -14.90 8.93 9.41
C LEU A 14 -13.42 8.64 9.20
N THR A 15 -12.74 9.51 8.47
CA THR A 15 -11.28 9.54 8.39
C THR A 15 -10.66 9.94 9.73
N ALA A 16 -9.39 9.60 9.96
CA ALA A 16 -8.67 10.00 11.17
C ALA A 16 -8.64 11.53 11.34
N GLN A 17 -8.55 12.29 10.22
CA GLN A 17 -8.60 13.74 10.22
C GLN A 17 -9.96 14.27 10.68
N GLU A 18 -11.05 13.71 10.18
CA GLU A 18 -12.41 14.12 10.56
C GLU A 18 -12.68 13.80 12.02
N VAL A 19 -12.24 12.62 12.51
CA VAL A 19 -12.34 12.27 13.93
C VAL A 19 -11.57 13.27 14.78
N ALA A 20 -10.29 13.54 14.45
CA ALA A 20 -9.49 14.50 15.18
C ALA A 20 -10.10 15.90 15.19
N ALA A 21 -10.59 16.37 14.05
CA ALA A 21 -11.23 17.69 13.93
C ALA A 21 -12.53 17.79 14.75
N ASN A 22 -13.35 16.74 14.74
CA ASN A 22 -14.59 16.70 15.53
C ASN A 22 -14.31 16.73 17.04
N ILE A 23 -13.33 15.92 17.50
CA ILE A 23 -12.91 15.92 18.90
C ILE A 23 -12.35 17.29 19.30
N GLY A 24 -11.49 17.88 18.47
CA GLY A 24 -10.90 19.20 18.73
C GLY A 24 -11.97 20.31 18.84
N ARG A 25 -12.96 20.29 17.95
CA ARG A 25 -14.10 21.23 18.02
C ARG A 25 -14.92 21.06 19.29
N ALA A 26 -15.18 19.81 19.69
CA ALA A 26 -15.92 19.52 20.92
C ALA A 26 -15.17 20.04 22.17
N ILE A 27 -13.85 19.83 22.24
CA ILE A 27 -13.03 20.35 23.35
C ILE A 27 -13.09 21.88 23.38
N GLY A 28 -12.89 22.55 22.26
CA GLY A 28 -12.94 24.01 22.15
C GLY A 28 -14.31 24.61 22.48
N SER A 29 -15.40 23.85 22.29
CA SER A 29 -16.75 24.30 22.69
C SER A 29 -16.99 24.23 24.21
N VAL A 30 -16.24 23.38 24.92
CA VAL A 30 -16.31 23.27 26.38
C VAL A 30 -15.45 24.35 27.05
N ASP A 31 -14.22 24.53 26.58
CA ASP A 31 -13.31 25.56 27.09
C ASP A 31 -12.37 26.04 25.95
N PRO A 32 -12.60 27.26 25.43
CA PRO A 32 -11.78 27.84 24.36
C PRO A 32 -10.32 28.13 24.76
N GLN A 33 -9.96 28.06 26.05
CA GLN A 33 -8.59 28.26 26.51
C GLN A 33 -7.75 27.00 26.47
N ILE A 34 -8.35 25.86 26.15
CA ILE A 34 -7.61 24.61 25.97
C ILE A 34 -6.90 24.60 24.62
N GLU A 35 -5.58 24.50 24.65
CA GLU A 35 -4.80 24.25 23.42
C GLU A 35 -5.00 22.80 22.97
N VAL A 36 -5.41 22.61 21.72
CA VAL A 36 -5.63 21.26 21.17
C VAL A 36 -4.67 21.00 20.02
N ASP A 37 -3.83 19.98 20.20
CA ASP A 37 -2.97 19.46 19.13
C ASP A 37 -3.69 18.32 18.39
N LEU A 38 -3.99 18.52 17.12
CA LEU A 38 -4.57 17.47 16.28
C LEU A 38 -3.46 16.66 15.60
N PHE A 39 -3.40 15.38 15.95
CA PHE A 39 -2.38 14.45 15.45
C PHE A 39 -3.02 13.13 14.97
N PRO A 40 -3.78 13.15 13.85
CA PRO A 40 -4.36 11.92 13.33
C PRO A 40 -3.26 10.89 13.07
N ILE A 41 -3.49 9.65 13.49
CA ILE A 41 -2.58 8.52 13.31
C ILE A 41 -3.11 7.57 12.23
N ALA A 42 -2.25 6.67 11.78
CA ALA A 42 -2.56 5.67 10.78
C ALA A 42 -1.83 4.37 11.08
N ASP A 43 -2.47 3.25 10.73
CA ASP A 43 -2.00 1.89 11.00
C ASP A 43 -1.39 1.18 9.77
N GLY A 44 -1.09 1.95 8.71
CA GLY A 44 -0.65 1.41 7.41
C GLY A 44 -1.80 0.95 6.51
N GLY A 45 -3.06 1.17 6.92
CA GLY A 45 -4.24 0.92 6.12
C GLY A 45 -4.70 2.14 5.34
N GLU A 46 -5.95 2.09 4.90
CA GLU A 46 -6.63 3.17 4.18
C GLU A 46 -6.51 4.52 4.90
N GLY A 47 -6.10 5.56 4.16
CA GLY A 47 -5.90 6.91 4.66
C GLY A 47 -4.50 7.20 5.20
N THR A 48 -3.62 6.19 5.30
CA THR A 48 -2.23 6.35 5.74
C THR A 48 -1.46 7.25 4.79
N ALA A 49 -1.60 7.03 3.47
CA ALA A 49 -0.91 7.81 2.45
C ALA A 49 -1.28 9.30 2.54
N ALA A 50 -2.56 9.63 2.72
CA ALA A 50 -3.02 11.01 2.85
C ALA A 50 -2.48 11.70 4.12
N ILE A 51 -2.41 10.99 5.25
CA ILE A 51 -1.83 11.52 6.50
C ILE A 51 -0.35 11.83 6.32
N LEU A 52 0.42 10.91 5.74
CA LEU A 52 1.85 11.07 5.49
C LEU A 52 2.11 12.18 4.45
N ALA A 53 1.34 12.20 3.36
CA ALA A 53 1.44 13.21 2.31
C ALA A 53 1.28 14.62 2.86
N ARG A 54 0.28 14.85 3.70
CA ARG A 54 0.06 16.14 4.34
C ARG A 54 1.26 16.60 5.18
N ARG A 55 1.92 15.67 5.88
CA ARG A 55 3.10 15.99 6.70
C ARG A 55 4.35 16.25 5.87
N LEU A 56 4.47 15.59 4.72
CA LEU A 56 5.60 15.71 3.82
C LEU A 56 5.40 16.78 2.74
N GLY A 57 4.23 17.45 2.70
CA GLY A 57 3.90 18.39 1.63
C GLY A 57 3.82 17.75 0.25
N ALA A 58 3.43 16.46 0.20
CA ALA A 58 3.28 15.74 -1.05
C ALA A 58 1.93 16.03 -1.70
N GLU A 59 1.92 16.14 -3.03
CA GLU A 59 0.75 16.42 -3.85
C GLU A 59 0.07 15.14 -4.31
N SER A 60 -1.26 15.18 -4.38
CA SER A 60 -2.08 14.07 -4.88
C SER A 60 -1.95 13.94 -6.38
N GLN A 61 -1.90 12.69 -6.86
CA GLN A 61 -2.03 12.33 -8.26
C GLN A 61 -2.88 11.08 -8.42
N LEU A 62 -3.56 10.96 -9.57
CA LEU A 62 -4.39 9.81 -9.93
C LEU A 62 -3.68 8.94 -10.97
N THR A 63 -3.74 7.64 -10.75
CA THR A 63 -3.25 6.62 -11.68
C THR A 63 -4.44 5.86 -12.26
N GLN A 64 -4.52 5.77 -13.59
CA GLN A 64 -5.44 4.85 -14.26
C GLN A 64 -4.94 3.43 -14.04
N THR A 65 -5.75 2.59 -13.42
CA THR A 65 -5.38 1.23 -13.04
C THR A 65 -6.62 0.32 -12.98
N VAL A 66 -6.51 -0.81 -12.30
CA VAL A 66 -7.63 -1.74 -12.10
C VAL A 66 -7.87 -2.03 -10.62
N ASP A 67 -9.10 -2.40 -10.30
CA ASP A 67 -9.47 -2.88 -8.98
C ASP A 67 -9.09 -4.37 -8.76
N PRO A 68 -9.37 -4.98 -7.59
CA PRO A 68 -8.99 -6.37 -7.30
C PRO A 68 -9.54 -7.42 -8.27
N ILE A 69 -10.63 -7.12 -8.98
CA ILE A 69 -11.25 -8.04 -9.96
C ILE A 69 -11.08 -7.58 -11.42
N GLY A 70 -10.17 -6.61 -11.66
CA GLY A 70 -9.77 -6.19 -13.01
C GLY A 70 -10.61 -5.09 -13.66
N ARG A 71 -11.54 -4.44 -12.93
CA ARG A 71 -12.32 -3.31 -13.47
C ARG A 71 -11.46 -2.04 -13.53
N PRO A 72 -11.55 -1.24 -14.62
CA PRO A 72 -10.84 0.04 -14.71
C PRO A 72 -11.26 1.01 -13.60
N ILE A 73 -10.29 1.62 -12.96
CA ILE A 73 -10.46 2.60 -11.88
C ILE A 73 -9.37 3.66 -11.91
N GLU A 74 -9.60 4.75 -11.19
CA GLU A 74 -8.57 5.67 -10.75
C GLU A 74 -8.18 5.36 -9.31
N ALA A 75 -6.87 5.33 -9.04
CA ALA A 75 -6.32 5.14 -7.71
C ALA A 75 -5.38 6.29 -7.35
N GLU A 76 -5.58 6.84 -6.15
CA GLU A 76 -4.82 7.97 -5.64
C GLU A 76 -3.46 7.52 -5.10
N SER A 77 -2.46 8.37 -5.30
CA SER A 77 -1.14 8.32 -4.70
C SER A 77 -0.63 9.75 -4.49
N PHE A 78 0.46 9.90 -3.76
CA PHE A 78 1.01 11.21 -3.43
C PHE A 78 2.50 11.25 -3.75
N VAL A 79 3.00 12.39 -4.26
CA VAL A 79 4.41 12.58 -4.59
C VAL A 79 4.90 13.91 -4.05
N GLY A 80 6.02 13.90 -3.34
CA GLY A 80 6.65 15.11 -2.82
C GLY A 80 8.01 14.83 -2.19
N ALA A 81 8.92 15.78 -2.24
CA ALA A 81 10.26 15.68 -1.66
C ALA A 81 11.04 14.41 -2.08
N GLY A 82 10.85 13.92 -3.31
CA GLY A 82 11.51 12.71 -3.81
C GLY A 82 10.94 11.40 -3.24
N VAL A 83 9.78 11.44 -2.58
CA VAL A 83 9.08 10.27 -2.03
C VAL A 83 7.70 10.16 -2.67
N ALA A 84 7.33 8.95 -3.07
CA ALA A 84 5.95 8.61 -3.42
C ALA A 84 5.30 7.83 -2.27
N ILE A 85 4.00 8.03 -2.08
CA ILE A 85 3.24 7.39 -1.01
C ILE A 85 1.92 6.89 -1.59
N LEU A 86 1.58 5.64 -1.33
CA LEU A 86 0.29 5.08 -1.70
C LEU A 86 -0.22 4.10 -0.65
N ASP A 87 -1.54 3.97 -0.57
CA ASP A 87 -2.17 2.86 0.14
C ASP A 87 -2.49 1.75 -0.88
N MET A 88 -2.10 0.50 -0.59
CA MET A 88 -2.47 -0.65 -1.42
C MET A 88 -3.99 -0.73 -1.62
N SER A 89 -4.76 -0.34 -0.61
CA SER A 89 -6.22 -0.30 -0.66
C SER A 89 -6.78 0.71 -1.67
N ALA A 90 -5.98 1.67 -2.14
CA ALA A 90 -6.41 2.61 -3.18
C ALA A 90 -6.72 1.91 -4.51
N ALA A 91 -5.96 0.87 -4.88
CA ALA A 91 -6.24 0.03 -6.05
C ALA A 91 -6.81 -1.33 -5.65
N SER A 92 -6.20 -2.01 -4.66
CA SER A 92 -6.47 -3.41 -4.32
C SER A 92 -7.27 -3.56 -3.01
N GLY A 93 -8.09 -2.54 -2.65
CA GLY A 93 -8.79 -2.46 -1.39
C GLY A 93 -10.08 -3.26 -1.31
N LEU A 94 -10.38 -3.77 -0.11
CA LEU A 94 -11.61 -4.49 0.18
C LEU A 94 -12.87 -3.63 0.00
N TRP A 95 -12.77 -2.32 0.27
CA TRP A 95 -13.86 -1.37 0.12
C TRP A 95 -14.31 -1.15 -1.33
N ARG A 96 -13.51 -1.58 -2.31
CA ARG A 96 -13.84 -1.51 -3.74
C ARG A 96 -14.77 -2.64 -4.19
N LEU A 97 -14.94 -3.66 -3.36
CA LEU A 97 -15.73 -4.84 -3.66
C LEU A 97 -17.05 -4.85 -2.89
N GLN A 98 -18.10 -5.30 -3.54
CA GLN A 98 -19.37 -5.60 -2.90
C GLN A 98 -19.31 -7.00 -2.26
N ALA A 99 -20.21 -7.29 -1.33
CA ALA A 99 -20.21 -8.56 -0.61
C ALA A 99 -20.26 -9.81 -1.52
N GLY A 100 -20.94 -9.71 -2.66
CA GLY A 100 -21.03 -10.80 -3.66
C GLY A 100 -19.82 -10.91 -4.60
N GLU A 101 -18.86 -9.98 -4.54
CA GLU A 101 -17.66 -9.94 -5.38
C GLU A 101 -16.41 -10.42 -4.65
N LEU A 102 -16.56 -10.86 -3.38
CA LEU A 102 -15.46 -11.30 -2.55
C LEU A 102 -14.99 -12.70 -2.96
N ASP A 103 -13.92 -12.75 -3.76
CA ASP A 103 -13.25 -13.99 -4.15
C ASP A 103 -11.74 -13.88 -3.94
N PRO A 104 -11.21 -14.35 -2.79
CA PRO A 104 -9.79 -14.27 -2.50
C PRO A 104 -8.92 -15.11 -3.44
N MET A 105 -9.52 -16.05 -4.20
CA MET A 105 -8.81 -16.90 -5.15
C MET A 105 -8.57 -16.19 -6.49
N GLN A 106 -9.32 -15.14 -6.81
CA GLN A 106 -9.20 -14.38 -8.05
C GLN A 106 -8.72 -12.96 -7.84
N ALA A 107 -8.89 -12.41 -6.64
CA ALA A 107 -8.50 -11.04 -6.34
C ALA A 107 -6.99 -10.84 -6.52
N THR A 108 -6.60 -9.72 -7.17
CA THR A 108 -5.22 -9.46 -7.57
C THR A 108 -4.70 -8.11 -7.10
N THR A 109 -3.40 -8.06 -6.79
CA THR A 109 -2.66 -6.82 -6.50
C THR A 109 -2.17 -6.11 -7.78
N PHE A 110 -2.59 -6.51 -8.96
CA PHE A 110 -2.10 -5.97 -10.24
C PHE A 110 -2.24 -4.44 -10.31
N GLY A 111 -3.38 -3.91 -9.86
CA GLY A 111 -3.64 -2.47 -9.86
C GLY A 111 -2.65 -1.68 -9.00
N THR A 112 -2.30 -2.17 -7.84
CA THR A 112 -1.24 -1.59 -6.99
C THR A 112 0.11 -1.61 -7.70
N GLY A 113 0.42 -2.70 -8.42
CA GLY A 113 1.65 -2.80 -9.21
C GLY A 113 1.73 -1.80 -10.35
N VAL A 114 0.61 -1.49 -11.00
CA VAL A 114 0.52 -0.42 -12.01
C VAL A 114 0.85 0.94 -11.40
N GLN A 115 0.30 1.26 -10.22
CA GLN A 115 0.66 2.49 -9.50
C GLN A 115 2.16 2.55 -9.19
N ILE A 116 2.74 1.46 -8.64
CA ILE A 116 4.16 1.39 -8.31
C ILE A 116 5.03 1.59 -9.56
N ARG A 117 4.70 0.95 -10.70
CA ARG A 117 5.41 1.13 -11.95
C ARG A 117 5.41 2.60 -12.39
N GLN A 118 4.25 3.23 -12.42
CA GLN A 118 4.13 4.63 -12.82
C GLN A 118 4.90 5.56 -11.86
N LEU A 119 4.82 5.33 -10.57
CA LEU A 119 5.55 6.09 -9.57
C LEU A 119 7.08 5.91 -9.69
N SER A 120 7.55 4.71 -10.08
CA SER A 120 8.97 4.45 -10.30
C SER A 120 9.55 5.25 -11.47
N GLU A 121 8.70 5.66 -12.43
CA GLU A 121 9.06 6.52 -13.57
C GLU A 121 9.08 8.02 -13.19
N ALA A 122 8.53 8.39 -12.04
CA ALA A 122 8.38 9.78 -11.60
C ALA A 122 9.62 10.38 -10.87
N ASN A 123 10.82 9.80 -11.06
CA ASN A 123 12.08 10.27 -10.45
C ASN A 123 12.01 10.41 -8.93
N VAL A 124 11.39 9.44 -8.25
CA VAL A 124 11.35 9.36 -6.79
C VAL A 124 12.45 8.42 -6.27
N SER A 125 13.01 8.74 -5.12
CA SER A 125 14.04 7.90 -4.46
C SER A 125 13.43 6.78 -3.62
N ARG A 126 12.14 6.90 -3.26
CA ARG A 126 11.42 5.96 -2.39
C ARG A 126 9.95 5.91 -2.74
N ILE A 127 9.36 4.74 -2.57
CA ILE A 127 7.92 4.54 -2.59
C ILE A 127 7.51 3.91 -1.26
N LEU A 128 6.64 4.58 -0.50
CA LEU A 128 6.06 4.06 0.73
C LEU A 128 4.69 3.47 0.40
N VAL A 129 4.47 2.21 0.78
CA VAL A 129 3.22 1.50 0.50
C VAL A 129 2.57 1.08 1.81
N GLY A 130 1.37 1.59 2.07
CA GLY A 130 0.50 1.12 3.13
C GLY A 130 -0.18 -0.20 2.72
N LEU A 131 -0.02 -1.27 3.50
CA LEU A 131 -0.49 -2.62 3.14
C LEU A 131 -1.87 -2.97 3.69
N GLY A 132 -2.40 -2.19 4.61
CA GLY A 132 -3.68 -2.48 5.24
C GLY A 132 -4.87 -2.29 4.30
N GLY A 133 -5.99 -2.95 4.63
CA GLY A 133 -7.24 -2.81 3.88
C GLY A 133 -7.29 -3.56 2.53
N SER A 134 -6.31 -4.41 2.21
CA SER A 134 -6.25 -5.20 0.99
C SER A 134 -7.38 -6.24 0.91
N ALA A 135 -7.92 -6.46 -0.30
CA ALA A 135 -8.85 -7.54 -0.64
C ALA A 135 -8.14 -8.80 -1.15
N THR A 136 -6.82 -8.81 -1.20
CA THR A 136 -6.04 -9.77 -1.98
C THR A 136 -5.20 -10.70 -1.11
N THR A 137 -5.00 -11.93 -1.57
CA THR A 137 -4.14 -12.95 -0.96
C THR A 137 -3.17 -13.54 -1.99
N ASP A 138 -2.87 -12.81 -3.07
CA ASP A 138 -2.06 -13.26 -4.20
C ASP A 138 -0.54 -13.20 -3.95
N ALA A 139 -0.10 -13.03 -2.71
CA ALA A 139 1.30 -12.91 -2.31
C ALA A 139 2.08 -11.84 -3.10
N GLY A 140 1.39 -10.83 -3.65
CA GLY A 140 1.97 -9.77 -4.47
C GLY A 140 2.32 -10.20 -5.90
N LEU A 141 1.88 -11.36 -6.37
CA LEU A 141 2.20 -11.84 -7.71
C LEU A 141 1.54 -10.98 -8.80
N GLY A 142 0.33 -10.46 -8.56
CA GLY A 142 -0.29 -9.48 -9.46
C GLY A 142 0.54 -8.21 -9.57
N MET A 143 1.02 -7.69 -8.43
CA MET A 143 1.93 -6.53 -8.40
C MET A 143 3.23 -6.82 -9.15
N ALA A 144 3.83 -8.01 -8.96
CA ALA A 144 5.02 -8.43 -9.67
C ALA A 144 4.77 -8.50 -11.20
N ALA A 145 3.62 -9.04 -11.63
CA ALA A 145 3.24 -9.05 -13.05
C ALA A 145 3.16 -7.64 -13.64
N ALA A 146 2.55 -6.69 -12.92
CA ALA A 146 2.40 -5.31 -13.37
C ALA A 146 3.74 -4.58 -13.52
N VAL A 147 4.77 -4.93 -12.72
CA VAL A 147 6.13 -4.39 -12.84
C VAL A 147 7.03 -5.21 -13.79
N GLY A 148 6.44 -6.14 -14.55
CA GLY A 148 7.08 -6.81 -15.68
C GLY A 148 7.58 -8.23 -15.46
N TYR A 149 7.33 -8.84 -14.30
CA TYR A 149 7.58 -10.27 -14.12
C TYR A 149 6.60 -11.10 -14.94
N LYS A 150 7.08 -12.18 -15.53
CA LYS A 150 6.28 -13.14 -16.29
C LYS A 150 6.25 -14.47 -15.57
N PHE A 151 5.13 -15.14 -15.66
CA PHE A 151 4.86 -16.42 -15.00
C PHE A 151 4.49 -17.45 -16.07
N TYR A 152 5.06 -18.66 -15.94
CA TYR A 152 4.86 -19.74 -16.91
C TYR A 152 4.55 -21.05 -16.20
N ALA A 153 3.72 -21.86 -16.84
CA ALA A 153 3.46 -23.25 -16.49
C ALA A 153 4.63 -24.17 -16.90
N ASN A 154 4.60 -25.44 -16.45
CA ASN A 154 5.59 -26.45 -16.83
C ASN A 154 5.70 -26.70 -18.35
N ASN A 155 4.61 -26.48 -19.08
CA ASN A 155 4.57 -26.61 -20.54
C ASN A 155 5.05 -25.34 -21.27
N GLY A 156 5.51 -24.31 -20.55
CA GLY A 156 5.97 -23.04 -21.11
C GLY A 156 4.85 -22.05 -21.46
N GLU A 157 3.58 -22.36 -21.20
CA GLU A 157 2.48 -21.42 -21.42
C GLU A 157 2.50 -20.28 -20.39
N PRO A 158 2.22 -19.02 -20.82
CA PRO A 158 2.15 -17.91 -19.90
C PRO A 158 0.94 -18.02 -18.98
N ILE A 159 1.13 -17.64 -17.72
CA ILE A 159 0.10 -17.61 -16.68
C ILE A 159 -0.13 -16.19 -16.21
N SER A 160 -1.40 -15.75 -16.16
CA SER A 160 -1.81 -14.61 -15.37
C SER A 160 -1.92 -15.07 -13.90
N PRO A 161 -1.07 -14.55 -12.99
CA PRO A 161 -1.01 -15.07 -11.63
C PRO A 161 -2.25 -14.69 -10.82
N SER A 162 -2.83 -15.69 -10.16
CA SER A 162 -3.86 -15.55 -9.14
C SER A 162 -3.67 -16.63 -8.08
N PRO A 163 -4.22 -16.51 -6.87
CA PRO A 163 -4.14 -17.55 -5.85
C PRO A 163 -4.64 -18.90 -6.35
N ALA A 164 -5.70 -18.94 -7.17
CA ALA A 164 -6.22 -20.16 -7.77
C ALA A 164 -5.21 -20.88 -8.69
N ARG A 165 -4.21 -20.16 -9.20
CA ARG A 165 -3.21 -20.68 -10.14
C ARG A 165 -1.80 -20.80 -9.57
N PHE A 166 -1.62 -20.65 -8.27
CA PHE A 166 -0.29 -20.73 -7.64
C PHE A 166 0.40 -22.06 -7.89
N SER A 167 -0.33 -23.17 -7.90
CA SER A 167 0.21 -24.50 -8.16
C SER A 167 0.70 -24.69 -9.59
N ASP A 168 0.17 -23.92 -10.53
CA ASP A 168 0.50 -24.03 -11.96
C ASP A 168 1.82 -23.32 -12.30
N ILE A 169 2.27 -22.38 -11.46
CA ILE A 169 3.46 -21.56 -11.70
C ILE A 169 4.71 -22.40 -11.52
N ALA A 170 5.39 -22.70 -12.62
CA ALA A 170 6.65 -23.45 -12.65
C ALA A 170 7.87 -22.53 -12.78
N VAL A 171 7.77 -21.48 -13.59
CA VAL A 171 8.86 -20.54 -13.88
C VAL A 171 8.40 -19.12 -13.66
N ILE A 172 9.26 -18.30 -13.08
CA ILE A 172 9.08 -16.86 -12.92
C ILE A 172 10.28 -16.18 -13.58
N GLU A 173 10.00 -15.39 -14.61
CA GLU A 173 10.98 -14.65 -15.39
C GLU A 173 10.98 -13.17 -14.95
N PRO A 174 12.11 -12.63 -14.51
CA PRO A 174 12.20 -11.22 -14.18
C PRO A 174 12.15 -10.35 -15.44
N PRO A 175 11.76 -9.07 -15.33
CA PRO A 175 11.83 -8.14 -16.43
C PRO A 175 13.29 -7.95 -16.89
N PRO A 176 13.52 -7.70 -18.21
CA PRO A 176 14.87 -7.56 -18.78
C PRO A 176 15.63 -6.36 -18.20
N THR A 177 14.92 -5.29 -17.90
CA THR A 177 15.45 -4.16 -17.12
C THR A 177 14.97 -4.36 -15.69
N ARG A 178 15.87 -4.69 -14.80
CA ARG A 178 15.54 -4.77 -13.38
C ARG A 178 15.12 -3.38 -12.91
N CYS A 179 13.83 -3.16 -12.79
CA CYS A 179 13.36 -2.19 -11.82
C CYS A 179 13.85 -2.71 -10.47
N ALA A 180 14.98 -2.19 -9.99
CA ALA A 180 15.55 -2.63 -8.73
C ALA A 180 14.71 -2.03 -7.61
N LEU A 181 13.49 -2.55 -7.47
CA LEU A 181 12.62 -2.26 -6.34
C LEU A 181 13.24 -2.95 -5.12
N LYS A 182 13.88 -2.17 -4.27
CA LYS A 182 14.34 -2.65 -2.98
C LYS A 182 13.19 -2.55 -2.01
N LEU A 183 12.55 -3.67 -1.72
CA LEU A 183 11.56 -3.79 -0.67
C LEU A 183 12.27 -3.80 0.68
N SER A 184 12.02 -2.83 1.52
CA SER A 184 12.44 -2.84 2.91
C SER A 184 11.22 -2.91 3.81
N ASP A 185 11.22 -3.88 4.72
CA ASP A 185 10.19 -4.08 5.74
C ASP A 185 10.20 -2.97 6.79
N CYS A 186 9.01 -2.53 7.16
CA CYS A 186 8.80 -1.95 8.47
C CYS A 186 8.51 -3.11 9.45
N PRO A 187 9.25 -3.27 10.56
CA PRO A 187 9.49 -4.54 11.25
C PRO A 187 8.34 -5.12 12.09
N THR A 188 7.09 -4.83 11.82
CA THR A 188 5.97 -5.26 12.68
C THR A 188 4.96 -6.21 12.07
N SER A 189 5.00 -6.49 10.78
CA SER A 189 4.13 -7.52 10.19
C SER A 189 4.87 -8.82 9.96
N LYS A 190 4.83 -9.74 10.94
CA LYS A 190 5.10 -11.16 10.71
C LYS A 190 3.92 -11.75 9.93
N GLN A 191 3.75 -11.39 8.68
CA GLN A 191 2.89 -12.17 7.80
C GLN A 191 3.74 -13.32 7.23
N TYR A 192 3.29 -14.54 7.49
CA TYR A 192 3.88 -15.77 6.95
C TYR A 192 3.64 -15.80 5.44
N LEU A 193 4.65 -15.42 4.67
CA LEU A 193 4.70 -15.75 3.25
C LEU A 193 5.15 -17.22 3.11
N PRO A 194 4.57 -18.02 2.20
CA PRO A 194 5.07 -19.36 1.92
C PRO A 194 6.55 -19.31 1.54
N ALA A 195 7.36 -20.24 2.04
CA ALA A 195 8.82 -20.24 1.90
C ALA A 195 9.35 -20.14 0.44
N LYS A 196 8.53 -20.49 -0.57
CA LYS A 196 8.84 -20.28 -1.99
C LYS A 196 8.79 -18.80 -2.40
N VAL A 197 7.96 -18.01 -1.76
CA VAL A 197 7.81 -16.57 -2.04
C VAL A 197 8.86 -15.75 -1.27
N GLU A 198 9.28 -16.17 -0.08
CA GLU A 198 10.37 -15.53 0.68
C GLU A 198 11.71 -15.49 -0.09
N ARG A 199 11.98 -16.48 -0.95
CA ARG A 199 13.16 -16.45 -1.83
C ARG A 199 13.08 -15.39 -2.92
N PHE A 200 11.91 -14.95 -3.27
CA PHE A 200 11.67 -13.97 -4.33
C PHE A 200 11.77 -12.52 -3.85
N ILE A 201 11.32 -12.27 -2.62
CA ILE A 201 11.42 -10.97 -1.98
C ILE A 201 12.63 -11.00 -1.06
N ARG A 202 13.80 -10.66 -1.57
CA ARG A 202 15.01 -10.51 -0.74
C ARG A 202 14.88 -9.25 0.09
N LEU A 203 14.31 -9.40 1.29
CA LEU A 203 14.26 -8.36 2.29
C LEU A 203 15.68 -8.09 2.80
N ASP A 204 16.24 -6.93 2.45
CA ASP A 204 17.53 -6.50 3.00
C ASP A 204 17.31 -5.91 4.40
N ARG A 205 17.58 -6.72 5.45
CA ARG A 205 17.40 -6.38 6.86
C ARG A 205 18.43 -5.41 7.43
N LYS A 206 19.32 -4.84 6.62
CA LYS A 206 20.42 -4.00 7.10
C LYS A 206 20.19 -2.53 6.81
N LYS A 207 19.37 -1.86 7.58
CA LYS A 207 19.43 -0.45 8.05
C LYS A 207 18.03 0.00 8.49
N GLY A 208 17.73 -0.23 9.77
CA GLY A 208 16.44 0.10 10.35
C GLY A 208 16.27 1.58 10.62
N LEU A 209 15.17 2.14 10.16
CA LEU A 209 14.50 3.25 10.82
C LEU A 209 13.38 2.65 11.66
N ARG A 210 13.64 2.53 12.97
CA ARG A 210 12.63 2.07 13.93
C ARG A 210 11.80 3.26 14.36
N HIS A 211 10.63 3.43 13.76
CA HIS A 211 9.57 4.24 14.33
C HIS A 211 8.40 3.35 14.72
N PRO A 212 7.95 3.37 15.98
CA PRO A 212 6.90 2.48 16.50
C PRO A 212 5.53 2.60 15.82
N TRP A 213 5.32 3.61 15.00
CA TRP A 213 4.03 4.01 14.43
C TRP A 213 3.78 3.56 12.98
N LEU A 214 4.73 2.87 12.33
CA LEU A 214 4.65 2.48 10.92
C LEU A 214 4.53 0.95 10.77
N THR A 215 3.48 0.39 11.35
CA THR A 215 3.33 -1.06 11.50
C THR A 215 2.98 -1.83 10.22
N ASN A 216 2.54 -1.18 9.15
CA ASN A 216 2.10 -1.81 7.91
C ASN A 216 2.53 -1.02 6.66
N LEU A 217 3.74 -0.46 6.66
CA LEU A 217 4.32 0.22 5.50
C LEU A 217 5.46 -0.60 4.90
N ILE A 218 5.47 -0.72 3.58
CA ILE A 218 6.62 -1.20 2.80
C ILE A 218 7.28 -0.01 2.12
N GLU A 219 8.60 0.07 2.23
CA GLU A 219 9.41 1.01 1.49
C GLU A 219 9.99 0.34 0.23
N ILE A 220 9.78 0.96 -0.90
CA ILE A 220 10.30 0.52 -2.19
C ILE A 220 11.26 1.59 -2.68
N SER A 221 12.54 1.26 -2.83
CA SER A 221 13.54 2.17 -3.39
C SER A 221 13.93 1.73 -4.80
N PRO A 222 13.71 2.54 -5.84
CA PRO A 222 14.28 2.29 -7.15
C PRO A 222 15.79 2.52 -7.07
N ASN A 223 16.59 1.51 -7.40
CA ASN A 223 18.01 1.70 -7.71
C ASN A 223 18.12 1.90 -9.22
N TRP A 224 18.44 3.11 -9.63
CA TRP A 224 18.88 3.45 -10.98
C TRP A 224 20.36 3.08 -11.16
#